data_98f25607faabd3d299276a2021efdf4b
#
_entry.id   98f25607faabd3d299276a2021efdf4b
#
_cell.length_a   1.000
_cell.length_b   1.000
_cell.length_c   1.000
_cell.angle_alpha   90.00
_cell.angle_beta   90.00
_cell.angle_gamma   90.00
#
_symmetry.space_group_name_H-M   'P 1'
#
loop_
_entity.id
_entity.type
_entity.pdbx_description
1 polymer ?
#
loop_
_entity_poly.entity_id
_entity_poly.type
_entity_poly.pdbx_seq_one_letter_code
_entity_poly.pdbx_strand_id
1 'polypeptide(L)'
;MGRTISVEVIYRGIFQKTLAKNICRGVVLAAHKEGKVGIAFGRYGDSPERNGIPAKNFAIVAPNEEELQLSMAQYEPQETDITIAVDDMLCKGVESWAWYGLQPINEKVRENATLIVTSTLPAEEIVKLCHTKPTAYRLTVIPGIPSFSGLWVYKDDHTDVRILGALPKVCPDLVTLDAMLTAIKEEWKDDLKVTSARRSYEQTGARVVSPGEGNPEVPFKFDLPGWTKMREGVTIEGIKLGEPIKFGDQIGGYRPARNPYFKKYSTRTMRPVIDFDTCIKCTLCWLQCPDSCFDVAPDQTYDLNAEACCGCGVCEAVCPVDDCVTMVNEAAFTDNKSQWEMYKTDKTAYAAWVKEKIATRPERSHGFRYRGQYQQQVAKMGAPAKKGEQVGADPGGHEEMGVGAEGGEE
;
A
#
# COMPACT_ATOMS: atom_id res chain seq x y z
N MET A 1 16.06 -10.13 33.34
CA MET A 1 16.25 -8.81 32.70
C MET A 1 15.53 -8.84 31.37
N GLY A 2 14.64 -7.90 31.10
CA GLY A 2 13.96 -7.79 29.81
C GLY A 2 14.96 -7.36 28.73
N ARG A 3 14.73 -7.80 27.50
CA ARG A 3 15.54 -7.34 26.34
C ARG A 3 14.85 -6.16 25.63
N THR A 4 15.61 -5.39 24.90
CA THR A 4 15.06 -4.39 23.99
C THR A 4 14.33 -5.08 22.85
N ILE A 5 13.13 -4.59 22.52
CA ILE A 5 12.26 -5.13 21.48
C ILE A 5 12.00 -4.04 20.42
N SER A 6 12.21 -4.42 19.16
CA SER A 6 12.00 -3.54 18.01
C SER A 6 10.75 -3.94 17.23
N VAL A 7 9.91 -2.95 16.98
CA VAL A 7 8.69 -3.07 16.17
C VAL A 7 8.83 -2.15 14.96
N GLU A 8 8.69 -2.70 13.76
CA GLU A 8 8.65 -1.97 12.49
C GLU A 8 7.23 -2.02 11.94
N VAL A 9 6.70 -0.88 11.56
CA VAL A 9 5.39 -0.77 10.90
C VAL A 9 5.60 -0.20 9.51
N ILE A 10 5.33 -1.00 8.49
CA ILE A 10 5.44 -0.62 7.09
C ILE A 10 4.05 -0.34 6.54
N TYR A 11 3.92 0.82 5.90
CA TYR A 11 2.65 1.32 5.41
C TYR A 11 2.82 2.02 4.06
N ARG A 12 1.73 2.28 3.35
CA ARG A 12 1.74 2.92 2.03
C ARG A 12 1.11 4.29 2.07
N GLY A 13 1.94 5.29 1.79
CA GLY A 13 1.51 6.66 1.58
C GLY A 13 0.77 7.30 2.74
N ILE A 14 0.24 8.46 2.46
CA ILE A 14 -0.36 9.37 3.45
C ILE A 14 -1.57 8.78 4.19
N PHE A 15 -2.34 7.89 3.53
CA PHE A 15 -3.58 7.35 4.09
C PHE A 15 -3.37 6.38 5.26
N GLN A 16 -2.30 5.58 5.19
CA GLN A 16 -1.99 4.61 6.23
C GLN A 16 -1.06 5.18 7.31
N LYS A 17 -0.61 6.43 7.13
CA LYS A 17 0.30 7.11 8.06
C LYS A 17 -0.24 7.21 9.48
N THR A 18 -1.50 7.64 9.61
CA THR A 18 -2.16 7.75 10.92
C THR A 18 -2.26 6.39 11.60
N LEU A 19 -2.64 5.35 10.87
CA LEU A 19 -2.71 3.98 11.36
C LEU A 19 -1.33 3.52 11.88
N ALA A 20 -0.28 3.70 11.12
CA ALA A 20 1.08 3.33 11.53
C ALA A 20 1.57 4.11 12.76
N LYS A 21 1.26 5.41 12.83
CA LYS A 21 1.57 6.24 14.01
C LYS A 21 0.81 5.76 15.24
N ASN A 22 -0.48 5.46 15.11
CA ASN A 22 -1.31 4.97 16.21
C ASN A 22 -0.76 3.66 16.77
N ILE A 23 -0.33 2.73 15.90
CA ILE A 23 0.26 1.47 16.33
C ILE A 23 1.54 1.72 17.15
N CYS A 24 2.50 2.47 16.61
CA CYS A 24 3.75 2.75 17.31
C CYS A 24 3.52 3.51 18.64
N ARG A 25 2.61 4.49 18.63
CA ARG A 25 2.23 5.24 19.83
C ARG A 25 1.59 4.32 20.88
N GLY A 26 0.66 3.47 20.48
CA GLY A 26 0.00 2.51 21.37
C GLY A 26 0.99 1.56 22.03
N VAL A 27 2.00 1.08 21.29
CA VAL A 27 3.09 0.23 21.83
C VAL A 27 3.86 0.96 22.91
N VAL A 28 4.31 2.20 22.67
CA VAL A 28 5.07 2.98 23.64
C VAL A 28 4.24 3.31 24.88
N LEU A 29 2.97 3.70 24.69
CA LEU A 29 2.06 3.99 25.82
C LEU A 29 1.82 2.74 26.68
N ALA A 30 1.62 1.58 26.07
CA ALA A 30 1.46 0.31 26.80
C ALA A 30 2.74 -0.07 27.56
N ALA A 31 3.91 0.12 26.96
CA ALA A 31 5.20 -0.12 27.61
C ALA A 31 5.38 0.75 28.87
N HIS A 32 4.98 2.02 28.80
CA HIS A 32 5.03 2.92 29.96
C HIS A 32 4.10 2.46 31.10
N LYS A 33 2.99 1.76 30.83
CA LYS A 33 2.13 1.19 31.88
C LYS A 33 2.82 0.11 32.71
N GLU A 34 3.88 -0.51 32.16
CA GLU A 34 4.68 -1.52 32.82
C GLU A 34 6.02 -0.99 33.36
N GLY A 35 6.20 0.33 33.35
CA GLY A 35 7.45 0.97 33.78
C GLY A 35 8.62 0.75 32.81
N LYS A 36 8.35 0.26 31.60
CA LYS A 36 9.34 0.19 30.50
C LYS A 36 9.43 1.56 29.85
N VAL A 37 10.51 1.79 29.13
CA VAL A 37 10.73 3.00 28.32
C VAL A 37 10.65 2.67 26.85
N GLY A 38 10.25 3.63 26.03
CA GLY A 38 10.16 3.41 24.61
C GLY A 38 10.17 4.71 23.81
N ILE A 39 10.56 4.60 22.55
CA ILE A 39 10.56 5.70 21.59
C ILE A 39 9.82 5.24 20.33
N ALA A 40 9.07 6.17 19.71
CA ALA A 40 8.45 5.95 18.42
C ALA A 40 8.91 7.04 17.44
N PHE A 41 9.31 6.64 16.25
CA PHE A 41 9.75 7.55 15.20
C PHE A 41 9.40 7.02 13.81
N GLY A 42 9.37 7.91 12.83
CA GLY A 42 9.09 7.57 11.44
C GLY A 42 10.29 7.77 10.54
N ARG A 43 10.40 6.95 9.51
CA ARG A 43 11.29 7.15 8.38
C ARG A 43 10.47 7.32 7.11
N TYR A 44 10.59 8.48 6.53
CA TYR A 44 9.92 8.82 5.28
C TYR A 44 10.88 8.68 4.12
N GLY A 45 10.38 8.12 3.05
CA GLY A 45 11.17 7.88 1.86
C GLY A 45 11.38 9.13 1.02
N ASP A 46 10.44 10.07 1.03
CA ASP A 46 10.44 11.23 0.15
C ASP A 46 9.66 12.39 0.78
N SER A 47 9.94 13.59 0.34
CA SER A 47 9.18 14.79 0.71
C SER A 47 8.81 15.55 -0.58
N PRO A 48 7.50 15.75 -0.84
CA PRO A 48 6.36 15.36 -0.03
C PRO A 48 6.10 13.85 -0.07
N GLU A 49 5.56 13.31 1.01
CA GLU A 49 5.16 11.91 1.11
C GLU A 49 4.06 11.62 0.09
N ARG A 50 4.34 10.72 -0.83
CA ARG A 50 3.43 10.42 -1.94
C ARG A 50 2.46 9.31 -1.59
N ASN A 51 1.27 9.35 -2.19
CA ASN A 51 0.31 8.27 -2.06
C ASN A 51 0.86 6.96 -2.66
N GLY A 52 0.74 5.89 -1.89
CA GLY A 52 1.13 4.56 -2.32
C GLY A 52 2.61 4.21 -2.13
N ILE A 53 3.51 5.18 -1.93
CA ILE A 53 4.91 4.88 -1.66
C ILE A 53 5.06 4.34 -0.24
N PRO A 54 5.74 3.19 -0.04
CA PRO A 54 5.97 2.65 1.27
C PRO A 54 6.81 3.57 2.15
N ALA A 55 6.40 3.68 3.40
CA ALA A 55 7.14 4.35 4.46
C ALA A 55 7.12 3.50 5.72
N LYS A 56 7.93 3.85 6.71
CA LYS A 56 8.14 3.05 7.90
C LYS A 56 7.98 3.88 9.16
N ASN A 57 7.36 3.30 10.17
CA ASN A 57 7.41 3.79 11.55
C ASN A 57 7.99 2.69 12.44
N PHE A 58 8.67 3.11 13.48
CA PHE A 58 9.32 2.22 14.43
C PHE A 58 8.85 2.52 15.85
N ALA A 59 8.74 1.48 16.65
CA ALA A 59 8.65 1.59 18.10
C ALA A 59 9.71 0.68 18.72
N ILE A 60 10.58 1.26 19.52
CA ILE A 60 11.64 0.55 20.25
C ILE A 60 11.29 0.63 21.72
N VAL A 61 11.20 -0.52 22.38
CA VAL A 61 10.85 -0.64 23.80
C VAL A 61 11.98 -1.32 24.54
N ALA A 62 12.42 -0.72 25.63
CA ALA A 62 13.50 -1.26 26.48
C ALA A 62 13.07 -1.31 27.95
N PRO A 63 13.70 -2.13 28.77
CA PRO A 63 13.41 -2.21 30.19
C PRO A 63 13.69 -0.92 30.96
N ASN A 64 14.66 -0.15 30.53
CA ASN A 64 15.10 1.10 31.12
C ASN A 64 15.78 2.00 30.08
N GLU A 65 16.09 3.23 30.49
CA GLU A 65 16.70 4.26 29.64
C GLU A 65 18.09 3.89 29.13
N GLU A 66 18.90 3.23 29.95
CA GLU A 66 20.26 2.81 29.59
C GLU A 66 20.21 1.78 28.44
N GLU A 67 19.39 0.77 28.55
CA GLU A 67 19.17 -0.23 27.50
C GLU A 67 18.59 0.38 26.23
N LEU A 68 17.70 1.37 26.36
CA LEU A 68 17.17 2.09 25.21
C LEU A 68 18.26 2.86 24.46
N GLN A 69 19.15 3.54 25.17
CA GLN A 69 20.27 4.28 24.56
C GLN A 69 21.29 3.32 23.94
N LEU A 70 21.62 2.24 24.59
CA LEU A 70 22.54 1.23 24.06
C LEU A 70 22.00 0.56 22.79
N SER A 71 20.69 0.46 22.63
CA SER A 71 20.06 -0.12 21.44
C SER A 71 20.08 0.82 20.21
N MET A 72 20.66 2.03 20.33
CA MET A 72 20.65 3.03 19.26
C MET A 72 19.23 3.30 18.72
N ALA A 73 18.25 3.41 19.61
CA ALA A 73 16.82 3.45 19.32
C ALA A 73 16.38 4.56 18.36
N GLN A 74 17.19 5.59 18.12
CA GLN A 74 16.92 6.65 17.16
C GLN A 74 17.24 6.26 15.70
N TYR A 75 17.85 5.11 15.47
CA TYR A 75 18.18 4.62 14.14
C TYR A 75 17.28 3.46 13.71
N GLU A 76 17.13 3.31 12.41
CA GLU A 76 16.41 2.18 11.85
C GLU A 76 17.09 0.85 12.22
N PRO A 77 16.36 -0.08 12.89
CA PRO A 77 16.91 -1.38 13.25
C PRO A 77 17.34 -2.18 12.02
N GLN A 78 18.43 -2.91 12.12
CA GLN A 78 18.87 -3.85 11.08
C GLN A 78 18.04 -5.14 11.12
N GLU A 79 17.60 -5.52 12.30
CA GLU A 79 16.73 -6.66 12.54
C GLU A 79 15.57 -6.27 13.46
N THR A 80 14.42 -6.88 13.26
CA THR A 80 13.19 -6.58 13.99
C THR A 80 12.63 -7.81 14.68
N ASP A 81 12.06 -7.61 15.87
CA ASP A 81 11.32 -8.64 16.60
C ASP A 81 9.89 -8.78 16.07
N ILE A 82 9.34 -7.67 15.56
CA ILE A 82 8.03 -7.63 14.95
C ILE A 82 8.09 -6.70 13.74
N THR A 83 7.72 -7.20 12.57
CA THR A 83 7.42 -6.38 11.40
C THR A 83 5.92 -6.42 11.13
N ILE A 84 5.30 -5.28 10.94
CA ILE A 84 3.87 -5.14 10.67
C ILE A 84 3.70 -4.56 9.27
N ALA A 85 3.10 -5.33 8.38
CA ALA A 85 2.62 -4.88 7.09
C ALA A 85 1.14 -4.49 7.23
N VAL A 86 0.82 -3.21 7.18
CA VAL A 86 -0.57 -2.76 7.31
C VAL A 86 -1.41 -3.02 6.05
N ASP A 87 -0.78 -3.59 5.02
CA ASP A 87 -1.39 -3.91 3.74
C ASP A 87 -0.71 -5.16 3.15
N ASP A 88 -1.49 -6.12 2.69
CA ASP A 88 -0.97 -7.39 2.17
C ASP A 88 -0.14 -7.24 0.89
N MET A 89 -0.37 -6.20 0.12
CA MET A 89 0.42 -5.95 -1.09
C MET A 89 1.89 -5.61 -0.80
N LEU A 90 2.20 -5.16 0.42
CA LEU A 90 3.58 -4.98 0.87
C LEU A 90 4.34 -6.32 0.95
N CYS A 91 3.62 -7.44 1.03
CA CYS A 91 4.23 -8.78 1.03
C CYS A 91 4.88 -9.13 -0.30
N LYS A 92 4.47 -8.53 -1.41
CA LYS A 92 5.15 -8.66 -2.72
C LYS A 92 6.51 -7.96 -2.75
N GLY A 93 6.81 -7.17 -1.74
CA GLY A 93 8.04 -6.42 -1.56
C GLY A 93 7.77 -4.94 -1.28
N VAL A 94 8.67 -4.34 -0.56
CA VAL A 94 8.63 -2.93 -0.19
C VAL A 94 9.52 -2.16 -1.14
N GLU A 95 8.93 -1.26 -1.91
CA GLU A 95 9.70 -0.31 -2.70
C GLU A 95 10.38 0.67 -1.74
N SER A 96 11.65 0.45 -1.50
CA SER A 96 12.44 1.42 -0.77
C SER A 96 13.11 2.32 -1.76
N TRP A 97 12.64 3.53 -1.94
CA TRP A 97 13.24 4.50 -2.84
C TRP A 97 13.59 3.96 -4.25
N ALA A 98 13.45 4.77 -5.24
CA ALA A 98 13.79 4.43 -6.61
C ALA A 98 15.22 3.88 -6.81
N TRP A 99 16.08 4.08 -5.84
CA TRP A 99 17.52 3.76 -5.86
C TRP A 99 17.86 2.37 -5.34
N TYR A 100 17.06 1.82 -4.43
CA TYR A 100 17.40 0.58 -3.71
C TYR A 100 16.64 -0.65 -4.22
N GLY A 101 15.68 -0.44 -5.13
CA GLY A 101 14.86 -1.52 -5.64
C GLY A 101 13.82 -2.01 -4.64
N LEU A 102 13.48 -3.27 -4.75
CA LEU A 102 12.46 -3.91 -3.95
C LEU A 102 13.08 -4.67 -2.77
N GLN A 103 12.66 -4.32 -1.56
CA GLN A 103 13.08 -5.02 -0.36
C GLN A 103 12.01 -6.05 0.05
N PRO A 104 12.37 -7.31 0.32
CA PRO A 104 11.43 -8.28 0.90
C PRO A 104 10.85 -7.78 2.22
N ILE A 105 9.52 -7.93 2.41
CA ILE A 105 8.84 -7.51 3.64
C ILE A 105 9.40 -8.18 4.90
N ASN A 106 9.84 -9.41 4.76
CA ASN A 106 10.36 -10.25 5.84
C ASN A 106 11.90 -10.19 6.01
N GLU A 107 12.59 -9.31 5.25
CA GLU A 107 14.05 -9.26 5.26
C GLU A 107 14.62 -9.03 6.66
N LYS A 108 14.06 -8.07 7.39
CA LYS A 108 14.55 -7.69 8.72
C LYS A 108 13.99 -8.52 9.88
N VAL A 109 13.01 -9.36 9.64
CA VAL A 109 12.41 -10.20 10.69
C VAL A 109 13.46 -11.19 11.19
N ARG A 110 13.78 -11.13 12.48
CA ARG A 110 14.73 -12.08 13.10
C ARG A 110 14.23 -13.52 12.99
N GLU A 111 15.13 -14.46 13.16
CA GLU A 111 14.75 -15.87 13.29
C GLU A 111 13.75 -16.07 14.43
N ASN A 112 12.67 -16.81 14.15
CA ASN A 112 11.55 -17.04 15.06
C ASN A 112 10.78 -15.78 15.52
N ALA A 113 11.07 -14.61 14.96
CA ALA A 113 10.31 -13.39 15.18
C ALA A 113 9.02 -13.36 14.34
N THR A 114 8.24 -12.29 14.42
CA THR A 114 6.88 -12.29 13.88
C THR A 114 6.70 -11.25 12.77
N LEU A 115 6.13 -11.67 11.65
CA LEU A 115 5.52 -10.82 10.64
C LEU A 115 4.01 -10.79 10.86
N ILE A 116 3.43 -9.60 11.04
CA ILE A 116 1.99 -9.38 11.11
C ILE A 116 1.54 -8.73 9.80
N VAL A 117 0.46 -9.23 9.22
CA VAL A 117 -0.09 -8.70 7.97
C VAL A 117 -1.59 -8.46 8.14
N THR A 118 -2.07 -7.31 7.72
CA THR A 118 -3.53 -7.07 7.60
C THR A 118 -3.99 -7.53 6.22
N SER A 119 -4.90 -8.49 6.18
CA SER A 119 -5.42 -9.04 4.92
C SER A 119 -6.76 -9.76 5.10
N THR A 120 -7.47 -9.91 3.99
CA THR A 120 -8.60 -10.84 3.87
C THR A 120 -8.17 -12.23 3.37
N LEU A 121 -6.93 -12.36 2.92
CA LEU A 121 -6.38 -13.62 2.43
C LEU A 121 -5.94 -14.51 3.60
N PRO A 122 -6.02 -15.83 3.45
CA PRO A 122 -5.49 -16.76 4.44
C PRO A 122 -3.95 -16.72 4.46
N ALA A 123 -3.36 -17.19 5.56
CA ALA A 123 -1.90 -17.17 5.77
C ALA A 123 -1.12 -17.88 4.65
N GLU A 124 -1.69 -18.95 4.09
CA GLU A 124 -1.09 -19.72 2.98
C GLU A 124 -0.91 -18.87 1.73
N GLU A 125 -1.87 -18.02 1.41
CA GLU A 125 -1.79 -17.12 0.25
C GLU A 125 -0.83 -15.97 0.52
N ILE A 126 -0.79 -15.45 1.75
CA ILE A 126 0.18 -14.40 2.13
C ILE A 126 1.62 -14.92 2.02
N VAL A 127 1.88 -16.15 2.44
CA VAL A 127 3.23 -16.75 2.30
C VAL A 127 3.67 -16.81 0.84
N LYS A 128 2.78 -17.11 -0.09
CA LYS A 128 3.09 -17.13 -1.53
C LYS A 128 3.48 -15.74 -2.08
N LEU A 129 3.02 -14.67 -1.43
CA LEU A 129 3.41 -13.30 -1.78
C LEU A 129 4.77 -12.91 -1.19
N CYS A 130 5.09 -13.42 0.00
CA CYS A 130 6.35 -13.12 0.69
C CYS A 130 7.53 -13.82 0.00
N HIS A 131 8.68 -13.16 0.00
CA HIS A 131 9.91 -13.75 -0.52
C HIS A 131 10.43 -14.86 0.40
N THR A 132 11.12 -15.84 -0.19
CA THR A 132 11.81 -16.88 0.59
C THR A 132 12.86 -16.27 1.50
N LYS A 133 13.01 -16.87 2.70
CA LYS A 133 14.01 -16.48 3.68
C LYS A 133 14.77 -17.71 4.17
N PRO A 134 16.08 -17.61 4.49
CA PRO A 134 16.88 -18.75 4.98
C PRO A 134 16.56 -19.13 6.43
N THR A 135 15.84 -18.29 7.17
CA THR A 135 15.46 -18.51 8.57
C THR A 135 13.94 -18.62 8.72
N ALA A 136 13.50 -19.40 9.72
CA ALA A 136 12.09 -19.51 10.06
C ALA A 136 11.58 -18.20 10.72
N TYR A 137 10.29 -17.90 10.50
CA TYR A 137 9.59 -16.82 11.19
C TYR A 137 8.12 -17.20 11.41
N ARG A 138 7.44 -16.42 12.23
CA ARG A 138 6.00 -16.59 12.47
C ARG A 138 5.21 -15.57 11.67
N LEU A 139 4.17 -16.02 10.98
CA LEU A 139 3.23 -15.17 10.27
C LEU A 139 1.91 -15.13 11.03
N THR A 140 1.44 -13.92 11.30
CA THR A 140 0.12 -13.64 11.88
C THR A 140 -0.68 -12.79 10.89
N VAL A 141 -1.87 -13.23 10.53
CA VAL A 141 -2.77 -12.46 9.68
C VAL A 141 -3.89 -11.88 10.54
N ILE A 142 -4.03 -10.56 10.52
CA ILE A 142 -5.13 -9.84 11.15
C ILE A 142 -6.21 -9.62 10.09
N PRO A 143 -7.41 -10.20 10.26
CA PRO A 143 -8.47 -10.01 9.29
C PRO A 143 -8.83 -8.54 9.13
N GLY A 144 -8.78 -8.03 7.91
CA GLY A 144 -9.11 -6.64 7.60
C GLY A 144 -8.98 -6.37 6.13
N ILE A 145 -9.79 -5.44 5.65
CA ILE A 145 -9.64 -4.94 4.28
C ILE A 145 -8.47 -3.96 4.34
N PRO A 146 -7.41 -4.16 3.53
CA PRO A 146 -6.38 -3.15 3.39
C PRO A 146 -7.07 -1.82 3.10
N SER A 147 -6.76 -0.78 3.88
CA SER A 147 -7.42 0.51 3.72
C SER A 147 -6.97 1.12 2.41
N PHE A 148 -7.50 0.60 1.32
CA PHE A 148 -7.47 1.25 0.05
C PHE A 148 -8.78 1.98 -0.13
N SER A 149 -8.68 3.24 -0.11
CA SER A 149 -9.58 4.03 -0.90
C SER A 149 -8.72 4.73 -1.93
N GLY A 150 -9.08 4.67 -3.20
CA GLY A 150 -8.56 5.62 -4.19
C GLY A 150 -8.93 7.05 -3.82
N LEU A 151 -9.37 7.28 -2.59
CA LEU A 151 -9.85 8.50 -2.03
C LEU A 151 -9.23 8.74 -0.67
N TRP A 152 -8.90 9.91 -0.47
CA TRP A 152 -8.16 10.64 0.53
C TRP A 152 -8.78 10.60 1.95
N VAL A 153 -9.59 9.61 2.30
CA VAL A 153 -10.26 9.55 3.60
C VAL A 153 -9.76 8.36 4.40
N TYR A 154 -9.07 8.64 5.50
CA TYR A 154 -8.83 7.66 6.56
C TYR A 154 -10.19 7.25 7.16
N LYS A 155 -10.48 5.96 7.11
CA LYS A 155 -11.62 5.40 7.83
C LYS A 155 -11.09 4.67 9.05
N ASP A 156 -11.53 5.09 10.21
CA ASP A 156 -11.26 4.37 11.45
C ASP A 156 -12.09 3.08 11.48
N ASP A 157 -11.46 1.99 11.10
CA ASP A 157 -12.04 0.63 11.09
C ASP A 157 -11.48 -0.24 12.22
N HIS A 158 -10.85 0.39 13.21
CA HIS A 158 -10.20 -0.26 14.34
C HIS A 158 -9.01 -1.18 13.98
N THR A 159 -8.45 -1.07 12.79
CA THR A 159 -7.31 -1.89 12.37
C THR A 159 -6.09 -1.63 13.27
N ASP A 160 -5.85 -0.38 13.67
CA ASP A 160 -4.78 -0.02 14.60
C ASP A 160 -4.89 -0.77 15.93
N VAL A 161 -6.04 -0.70 16.57
CA VAL A 161 -6.25 -1.34 17.88
C VAL A 161 -6.38 -2.85 17.78
N ARG A 162 -6.81 -3.41 16.63
CA ARG A 162 -6.77 -4.86 16.40
C ARG A 162 -5.33 -5.36 16.31
N ILE A 163 -4.46 -4.66 15.62
CA ILE A 163 -3.03 -4.97 15.58
C ILE A 163 -2.42 -4.83 16.97
N LEU A 164 -2.71 -3.74 17.70
CA LEU A 164 -2.25 -3.55 19.07
C LEU A 164 -2.69 -4.69 19.98
N GLY A 165 -3.95 -5.14 19.88
CA GLY A 165 -4.46 -6.26 20.65
C GLY A 165 -3.76 -7.59 20.35
N ALA A 166 -3.30 -7.80 19.12
CA ALA A 166 -2.58 -9.01 18.74
C ALA A 166 -1.14 -9.06 19.29
N LEU A 167 -0.49 -7.91 19.48
CA LEU A 167 0.91 -7.80 19.87
C LEU A 167 1.25 -8.55 21.16
N PRO A 168 0.51 -8.43 22.27
CA PRO A 168 0.80 -9.18 23.51
C PRO A 168 0.77 -10.70 23.35
N LYS A 169 0.01 -11.20 22.36
CA LYS A 169 -0.07 -12.65 22.11
C LYS A 169 1.09 -13.16 21.27
N VAL A 170 1.54 -12.40 20.29
CA VAL A 170 2.62 -12.80 19.39
C VAL A 170 4.01 -12.49 19.95
N CYS A 171 4.11 -11.53 20.86
CA CYS A 171 5.34 -11.16 21.55
C CYS A 171 5.02 -10.78 23.02
N PRO A 172 4.86 -11.78 23.91
CA PRO A 172 4.51 -11.53 25.33
C PRO A 172 5.53 -10.68 26.08
N ASP A 173 6.79 -10.70 25.67
CA ASP A 173 7.86 -9.90 26.27
C ASP A 173 7.71 -8.40 26.00
N LEU A 174 6.97 -8.03 24.96
CA LEU A 174 6.76 -6.63 24.59
C LEU A 174 5.95 -5.91 25.68
N VAL A 175 4.71 -6.32 25.84
CA VAL A 175 3.77 -5.78 26.85
C VAL A 175 2.69 -6.82 27.15
N THR A 176 2.05 -6.72 28.33
CA THR A 176 0.89 -7.53 28.66
C THR A 176 -0.39 -7.01 27.98
N LEU A 177 -1.40 -7.87 27.90
CA LEU A 177 -2.70 -7.49 27.37
C LEU A 177 -3.34 -6.37 28.19
N ASP A 178 -3.25 -6.45 29.52
CA ASP A 178 -3.87 -5.46 30.41
C ASP A 178 -3.24 -4.07 30.26
N ALA A 179 -1.91 -3.99 30.15
CA ALA A 179 -1.21 -2.76 29.86
C ALA A 179 -1.64 -2.17 28.51
N MET A 180 -1.76 -3.02 27.48
CA MET A 180 -2.20 -2.60 26.15
C MET A 180 -3.63 -2.09 26.15
N LEU A 181 -4.58 -2.80 26.77
CA LEU A 181 -5.98 -2.37 26.84
C LEU A 181 -6.15 -1.08 27.64
N THR A 182 -5.36 -0.93 28.72
CA THR A 182 -5.33 0.31 29.52
C THR A 182 -4.84 1.48 28.69
N ALA A 183 -3.75 1.32 27.96
CA ALA A 183 -3.22 2.34 27.07
C ALA A 183 -4.23 2.73 25.97
N ILE A 184 -4.88 1.74 25.34
CA ILE A 184 -5.92 1.99 24.34
C ILE A 184 -7.07 2.79 24.93
N LYS A 185 -7.56 2.41 26.11
CA LYS A 185 -8.68 3.10 26.77
C LYS A 185 -8.36 4.55 27.10
N GLU A 186 -7.19 4.81 27.64
CA GLU A 186 -6.77 6.16 28.02
C GLU A 186 -6.53 7.06 26.80
N GLU A 187 -5.93 6.53 25.75
CA GLU A 187 -5.56 7.30 24.57
C GLU A 187 -6.77 7.64 23.70
N TRP A 188 -7.56 6.63 23.35
CA TRP A 188 -8.68 6.84 22.42
C TRP A 188 -10.02 7.09 23.10
N LYS A 189 -10.14 6.82 24.41
CA LYS A 189 -11.37 7.02 25.20
C LYS A 189 -12.60 6.36 24.58
N ASP A 190 -12.40 5.22 23.92
CA ASP A 190 -13.41 4.48 23.19
C ASP A 190 -13.44 3.00 23.64
N ASP A 191 -14.53 2.59 24.26
CA ASP A 191 -14.70 1.22 24.75
C ASP A 191 -14.89 0.20 23.61
N LEU A 192 -15.35 0.62 22.43
CA LEU A 192 -15.44 -0.25 21.26
C LEU A 192 -14.04 -0.61 20.75
N LYS A 193 -13.09 0.32 20.80
CA LYS A 193 -11.70 0.05 20.48
C LYS A 193 -11.05 -0.94 21.43
N VAL A 194 -11.31 -0.80 22.73
CA VAL A 194 -10.85 -1.76 23.76
C VAL A 194 -11.42 -3.16 23.49
N THR A 195 -12.72 -3.25 23.18
CA THR A 195 -13.38 -4.50 22.83
C THR A 195 -12.78 -5.12 21.57
N SER A 196 -12.54 -4.32 20.55
CA SER A 196 -11.90 -4.76 19.29
C SER A 196 -10.50 -5.32 19.50
N ALA A 197 -9.70 -4.66 20.35
CA ALA A 197 -8.35 -5.11 20.71
C ALA A 197 -8.38 -6.43 21.48
N ARG A 198 -9.26 -6.58 22.48
CA ARG A 198 -9.44 -7.82 23.24
C ARG A 198 -9.85 -8.97 22.34
N ARG A 199 -10.84 -8.75 21.48
CA ARG A 199 -11.30 -9.77 20.52
C ARG A 199 -10.17 -10.19 19.57
N SER A 200 -9.35 -9.23 19.11
CA SER A 200 -8.20 -9.54 18.27
C SER A 200 -7.18 -10.40 19.01
N TYR A 201 -6.87 -10.10 20.28
CA TYR A 201 -6.02 -10.96 21.11
C TYR A 201 -6.52 -12.40 21.17
N GLU A 202 -7.82 -12.59 21.41
CA GLU A 202 -8.43 -13.92 21.54
C GLU A 202 -8.35 -14.71 20.23
N GLN A 203 -8.58 -14.05 19.10
CA GLN A 203 -8.63 -14.66 17.76
C GLN A 203 -7.26 -14.80 17.08
N THR A 204 -6.23 -14.09 17.57
CA THR A 204 -4.92 -14.12 16.95
C THR A 204 -4.29 -15.51 17.02
N GLY A 205 -3.85 -16.01 15.88
CA GLY A 205 -3.04 -17.19 15.70
C GLY A 205 -1.77 -16.87 14.92
N ALA A 206 -0.78 -17.75 15.00
CA ALA A 206 0.45 -17.62 14.23
C ALA A 206 0.75 -18.92 13.50
N ARG A 207 1.15 -18.81 12.24
CA ARG A 207 1.68 -19.90 11.43
C ARG A 207 3.20 -19.80 11.40
N VAL A 208 3.88 -20.90 11.61
CA VAL A 208 5.33 -20.97 11.38
C VAL A 208 5.58 -21.09 9.88
N VAL A 209 6.41 -20.20 9.35
CA VAL A 209 6.90 -20.24 7.98
C VAL A 209 8.30 -20.84 8.01
N SER A 210 8.49 -21.93 7.29
CA SER A 210 9.74 -22.67 7.27
C SER A 210 10.79 -21.98 6.39
N PRO A 211 12.10 -22.24 6.62
CA PRO A 211 13.14 -21.76 5.73
C PRO A 211 12.89 -22.18 4.27
N GLY A 212 13.03 -21.25 3.34
CA GLY A 212 12.82 -21.49 1.92
C GLY A 212 11.36 -21.50 1.47
N GLU A 213 10.39 -21.39 2.37
CA GLU A 213 8.98 -21.24 2.01
C GLU A 213 8.67 -19.82 1.55
N GLY A 214 7.90 -19.68 0.47
CA GLY A 214 7.52 -18.38 -0.12
C GLY A 214 7.84 -18.28 -1.60
N ASN A 215 7.88 -17.05 -2.11
CA ASN A 215 8.22 -16.75 -3.50
C ASN A 215 9.75 -16.62 -3.66
N PRO A 216 10.40 -17.48 -4.45
CA PRO A 216 11.84 -17.38 -4.69
C PRO A 216 12.24 -16.19 -5.58
N GLU A 217 11.29 -15.59 -6.31
CA GLU A 217 11.56 -14.51 -7.24
C GLU A 217 11.56 -13.16 -6.52
N VAL A 218 12.69 -12.48 -6.51
CA VAL A 218 12.78 -11.06 -6.15
C VAL A 218 12.69 -10.26 -7.46
N PRO A 219 11.62 -9.48 -7.70
CA PRO A 219 11.35 -8.87 -9.00
C PRO A 219 12.48 -7.98 -9.51
N PHE A 220 13.14 -7.26 -8.64
CA PHE A 220 14.36 -6.53 -8.95
C PHE A 220 15.10 -6.08 -7.67
N LYS A 221 16.42 -6.03 -7.76
CA LYS A 221 17.29 -5.44 -6.76
C LYS A 221 18.32 -4.60 -7.50
N PHE A 222 18.58 -3.39 -7.03
CA PHE A 222 19.63 -2.56 -7.59
C PHE A 222 20.93 -2.78 -6.83
N ASP A 223 21.97 -3.11 -7.55
CA ASP A 223 23.32 -3.07 -7.03
C ASP A 223 23.82 -1.63 -7.07
N LEU A 224 23.72 -0.96 -5.95
CA LEU A 224 24.29 0.38 -5.82
C LEU A 224 25.80 0.26 -5.80
N PRO A 225 26.54 1.08 -6.58
CA PRO A 225 27.98 1.13 -6.48
C PRO A 225 28.35 1.60 -5.07
N GLY A 226 29.30 0.91 -4.43
CA GLY A 226 29.90 1.40 -3.19
C GLY A 226 30.49 2.80 -3.40
N TRP A 227 30.59 3.58 -2.35
CA TRP A 227 31.08 4.97 -2.41
C TRP A 227 32.43 5.12 -3.13
N THR A 228 33.29 4.12 -3.07
CA THR A 228 34.58 4.09 -3.78
C THR A 228 34.46 3.95 -5.30
N LYS A 229 33.33 3.48 -5.79
CA LYS A 229 33.04 3.34 -7.22
C LYS A 229 32.18 4.47 -7.78
N MET A 230 31.72 5.37 -6.92
CA MET A 230 30.97 6.54 -7.36
C MET A 230 31.91 7.50 -8.09
N ARG A 231 31.48 8.01 -9.23
CA ARG A 231 32.18 8.97 -10.06
C ARG A 231 31.38 10.26 -10.11
N GLU A 232 32.06 11.38 -10.24
CA GLU A 232 31.45 12.66 -10.55
C GLU A 232 30.60 12.49 -11.85
N GLY A 233 29.38 12.97 -11.82
CA GLY A 233 28.46 12.86 -12.94
C GLY A 233 27.79 11.49 -13.09
N VAL A 234 27.97 10.53 -12.17
CA VAL A 234 27.13 9.33 -12.12
C VAL A 234 25.75 9.77 -11.66
N THR A 235 24.87 9.92 -12.62
CA THR A 235 23.44 10.17 -12.40
C THR A 235 22.67 8.93 -12.75
N ILE A 236 21.47 8.81 -12.19
CA ILE A 236 20.49 7.87 -12.75
C ILE A 236 20.31 8.23 -14.21
N GLU A 237 20.36 7.22 -15.07
CA GLU A 237 20.03 7.43 -16.47
C GLU A 237 18.63 8.09 -16.55
N GLY A 238 18.57 9.21 -17.23
CA GLY A 238 17.32 9.88 -17.49
C GLY A 238 16.36 9.01 -18.29
N ILE A 239 15.13 9.48 -18.44
CA ILE A 239 14.14 8.81 -19.29
C ILE A 239 14.69 8.82 -20.72
N LYS A 240 15.01 7.64 -21.24
CA LYS A 240 15.41 7.48 -22.65
C LYS A 240 14.17 7.65 -23.53
N LEU A 241 14.37 8.18 -24.73
CA LEU A 241 13.32 8.13 -25.77
C LEU A 241 12.95 6.67 -26.01
N GLY A 242 11.65 6.38 -26.02
CA GLY A 242 11.15 5.06 -26.37
C GLY A 242 11.40 4.72 -27.84
N GLU A 243 10.88 3.58 -28.30
CA GLU A 243 10.99 3.16 -29.67
C GLU A 243 10.33 4.15 -30.65
N PRO A 244 10.95 4.39 -31.82
CA PRO A 244 10.36 5.28 -32.80
C PRO A 244 9.06 4.73 -33.37
N ILE A 245 8.04 5.56 -33.45
CA ILE A 245 6.79 5.25 -34.16
C ILE A 245 7.03 5.52 -35.64
N LYS A 246 7.08 4.45 -36.45
CA LYS A 246 7.34 4.54 -37.87
C LYS A 246 6.05 4.56 -38.69
N PHE A 247 5.98 5.49 -39.64
CA PHE A 247 4.98 5.53 -40.70
C PHE A 247 5.72 5.33 -42.03
N GLY A 248 5.87 4.11 -42.49
CA GLY A 248 6.78 3.78 -43.59
C GLY A 248 8.23 4.08 -43.19
N ASP A 249 8.92 4.90 -43.99
CA ASP A 249 10.29 5.33 -43.71
C ASP A 249 10.38 6.58 -42.81
N GLN A 250 9.27 7.17 -42.47
CA GLN A 250 9.23 8.38 -41.63
C GLN A 250 9.01 8.05 -40.14
N ILE A 251 9.71 8.77 -39.29
CA ILE A 251 9.52 8.73 -37.84
C ILE A 251 8.48 9.80 -37.48
N GLY A 252 7.28 9.39 -37.07
CA GLY A 252 6.20 10.30 -36.66
C GLY A 252 6.27 10.69 -35.17
N GLY A 253 7.24 10.17 -34.43
CA GLY A 253 7.45 10.42 -33.01
C GLY A 253 8.11 9.25 -32.32
N TYR A 254 8.17 9.32 -31.00
CA TYR A 254 8.71 8.23 -30.16
C TYR A 254 7.67 7.80 -29.16
N ARG A 255 7.64 6.49 -28.86
CA ARG A 255 6.82 5.98 -27.75
C ARG A 255 7.28 6.62 -26.45
N PRO A 256 6.38 6.91 -25.49
CA PRO A 256 6.77 7.36 -24.18
C PRO A 256 7.74 6.36 -23.57
N ALA A 257 8.94 6.83 -23.18
CA ALA A 257 9.84 6.03 -22.40
C ALA A 257 9.54 6.25 -20.92
N ARG A 258 9.66 5.20 -20.13
CA ARG A 258 9.54 5.27 -18.68
C ARG A 258 10.88 5.01 -18.05
N ASN A 259 11.12 5.66 -16.91
CA ASN A 259 12.33 5.37 -16.14
C ASN A 259 12.25 3.93 -15.62
N PRO A 260 13.18 3.03 -16.02
CA PRO A 260 13.15 1.63 -15.63
C PRO A 260 13.36 1.41 -14.13
N TYR A 261 13.85 2.42 -13.42
CA TYR A 261 14.05 2.37 -11.98
C TYR A 261 12.78 2.70 -11.17
N PHE A 262 11.79 3.34 -11.77
CA PHE A 262 10.53 3.69 -11.12
C PHE A 262 9.45 2.63 -11.40
N LYS A 263 9.66 1.43 -10.88
CA LYS A 263 8.69 0.34 -10.99
C LYS A 263 7.81 0.32 -9.75
N LYS A 264 6.50 0.23 -9.97
CA LYS A 264 5.49 0.26 -8.91
C LYS A 264 4.93 -1.15 -8.66
N TYR A 265 5.51 -1.87 -7.72
CA TYR A 265 5.06 -3.21 -7.36
C TYR A 265 4.17 -3.25 -6.13
N SER A 266 4.53 -2.51 -5.10
CA SER A 266 3.84 -2.51 -3.81
C SER A 266 3.04 -1.23 -3.55
N THR A 267 3.00 -0.32 -4.52
CA THR A 267 2.32 0.97 -4.38
C THR A 267 0.83 0.92 -4.72
N ARG A 268 0.32 -0.23 -5.18
CA ARG A 268 -1.08 -0.39 -5.55
C ARG A 268 -1.73 -1.59 -4.89
N THR A 269 -3.01 -1.48 -4.57
CA THR A 269 -3.88 -2.59 -4.14
C THR A 269 -4.79 -3.06 -5.24
N MET A 270 -4.97 -2.25 -6.27
CA MET A 270 -5.87 -2.52 -7.38
C MET A 270 -5.18 -2.27 -8.71
N ARG A 271 -5.58 -3.03 -9.72
CA ARG A 271 -5.08 -2.94 -11.10
C ARG A 271 -6.27 -2.88 -12.05
N PRO A 272 -6.24 -2.04 -13.10
CA PRO A 272 -7.28 -2.10 -14.14
C PRO A 272 -7.12 -3.33 -15.03
N VAL A 273 -8.24 -3.98 -15.28
CA VAL A 273 -8.42 -4.99 -16.34
C VAL A 273 -9.27 -4.35 -17.43
N ILE A 274 -8.92 -4.60 -18.69
CA ILE A 274 -9.51 -3.94 -19.85
C ILE A 274 -10.25 -4.97 -20.68
N ASP A 275 -11.52 -4.74 -20.96
CA ASP A 275 -12.26 -5.48 -21.96
C ASP A 275 -12.06 -4.79 -23.32
N PHE A 276 -11.17 -5.35 -24.16
CA PHE A 276 -10.87 -4.78 -25.46
C PHE A 276 -12.00 -4.91 -26.49
N ASP A 277 -12.94 -5.85 -26.29
CA ASP A 277 -14.08 -6.02 -27.19
C ASP A 277 -15.11 -4.90 -27.01
N THR A 278 -15.23 -4.35 -25.81
CA THR A 278 -16.13 -3.23 -25.51
C THR A 278 -15.46 -1.85 -25.66
N CYS A 279 -14.14 -1.82 -25.83
CA CYS A 279 -13.37 -0.57 -25.90
C CYS A 279 -13.70 0.24 -27.16
N ILE A 280 -14.24 1.45 -26.97
CA ILE A 280 -14.57 2.41 -28.07
C ILE A 280 -13.39 3.33 -28.45
N LYS A 281 -12.22 3.14 -27.89
CA LYS A 281 -10.99 3.91 -28.19
C LYS A 281 -11.12 5.41 -27.95
N CYS A 282 -11.85 5.78 -26.90
CA CYS A 282 -12.14 7.20 -26.57
C CYS A 282 -10.97 7.98 -26.00
N THR A 283 -9.80 7.36 -25.78
CA THR A 283 -8.55 7.95 -25.27
C THR A 283 -8.58 8.43 -23.81
N LEU A 284 -9.71 8.47 -23.14
CA LEU A 284 -9.84 9.08 -21.81
C LEU A 284 -8.98 8.42 -20.75
N CYS A 285 -8.86 7.08 -20.74
CA CYS A 285 -8.00 6.36 -19.81
C CYS A 285 -6.51 6.72 -19.98
N TRP A 286 -6.07 6.96 -21.21
CA TRP A 286 -4.72 7.40 -21.54
C TRP A 286 -4.48 8.87 -21.17
N LEU A 287 -5.41 9.77 -21.54
CA LEU A 287 -5.29 11.21 -21.28
C LEU A 287 -5.31 11.55 -19.79
N GLN A 288 -6.12 10.84 -19.01
CA GLN A 288 -6.35 11.14 -17.60
C GLN A 288 -5.45 10.34 -16.66
N CYS A 289 -4.61 9.44 -17.19
CA CYS A 289 -3.72 8.66 -16.36
C CYS A 289 -2.60 9.52 -15.74
N PRO A 290 -2.53 9.70 -14.41
CA PRO A 290 -1.54 10.57 -13.79
C PRO A 290 -0.11 10.04 -13.95
N ASP A 291 0.05 8.74 -14.17
CA ASP A 291 1.36 8.07 -14.30
C ASP A 291 1.68 7.66 -15.75
N SER A 292 0.88 8.09 -16.72
CA SER A 292 1.06 7.77 -18.15
C SER A 292 1.31 6.27 -18.41
N CYS A 293 0.57 5.41 -17.70
CA CYS A 293 0.81 3.96 -17.74
C CYS A 293 0.08 3.22 -18.86
N PHE A 294 -0.65 3.91 -19.73
CA PHE A 294 -1.25 3.29 -20.91
C PHE A 294 -0.38 3.50 -22.14
N ASP A 295 -0.10 2.41 -22.84
CA ASP A 295 0.57 2.42 -24.14
C ASP A 295 -0.46 2.32 -25.27
N VAL A 296 -0.26 3.05 -26.35
CA VAL A 296 -1.11 2.95 -27.54
C VAL A 296 -0.72 1.71 -28.33
N ALA A 297 -1.62 0.74 -28.40
CA ALA A 297 -1.44 -0.47 -29.20
C ALA A 297 -1.58 -0.19 -30.71
N PRO A 298 -1.06 -1.08 -31.61
CA PRO A 298 -1.13 -0.89 -33.05
C PRO A 298 -2.55 -0.73 -33.62
N ASP A 299 -3.54 -1.28 -32.95
CA ASP A 299 -4.95 -1.15 -33.32
C ASP A 299 -5.65 0.04 -32.67
N GLN A 300 -4.89 0.94 -32.06
CA GLN A 300 -5.37 2.16 -31.37
C GLN A 300 -6.19 1.87 -30.09
N THR A 301 -6.10 0.66 -29.55
CA THR A 301 -6.52 0.40 -28.18
C THR A 301 -5.40 0.79 -27.21
N TYR A 302 -5.68 0.74 -25.91
CA TYR A 302 -4.78 1.23 -24.87
C TYR A 302 -4.40 0.07 -23.95
N ASP A 303 -3.15 -0.38 -24.05
CA ASP A 303 -2.61 -1.43 -23.19
C ASP A 303 -2.04 -0.87 -21.89
N LEU A 304 -2.21 -1.60 -20.81
CA LEU A 304 -1.71 -1.22 -19.50
C LEU A 304 -0.26 -1.66 -19.29
N ASN A 305 0.64 -0.72 -19.07
CA ASN A 305 1.92 -1.02 -18.45
C ASN A 305 1.74 -1.10 -16.92
N ALA A 306 1.59 -2.33 -16.43
CA ALA A 306 1.31 -2.55 -15.03
C ALA A 306 2.47 -2.13 -14.11
N GLU A 307 3.72 -2.12 -14.58
CA GLU A 307 4.87 -1.67 -13.78
C GLU A 307 4.84 -0.16 -13.48
N ALA A 308 4.17 0.63 -14.30
CA ALA A 308 4.03 2.07 -14.09
C ALA A 308 2.77 2.46 -13.30
N CYS A 309 1.77 1.58 -13.23
CA CYS A 309 0.45 1.87 -12.68
C CYS A 309 0.47 1.97 -11.15
N CYS A 310 -0.05 3.08 -10.59
CA CYS A 310 -0.26 3.24 -9.14
C CYS A 310 -1.63 2.76 -8.63
N GLY A 311 -2.50 2.26 -9.50
CA GLY A 311 -3.81 1.73 -9.09
C GLY A 311 -4.81 2.80 -8.64
N CYS A 312 -4.71 4.03 -9.11
CA CYS A 312 -5.54 5.17 -8.66
C CYS A 312 -7.03 5.08 -9.04
N GLY A 313 -7.40 4.22 -10.00
CA GLY A 313 -8.79 4.04 -10.43
C GLY A 313 -9.34 5.11 -11.38
N VAL A 314 -8.58 6.14 -11.74
CA VAL A 314 -9.05 7.20 -12.66
C VAL A 314 -9.51 6.63 -14.01
N CYS A 315 -8.80 5.66 -14.56
CA CYS A 315 -9.14 5.04 -15.85
C CYS A 315 -10.51 4.36 -15.84
N GLU A 316 -10.90 3.70 -14.74
CA GLU A 316 -12.24 3.14 -14.58
C GLU A 316 -13.28 4.26 -14.42
N ALA A 317 -12.95 5.30 -13.65
CA ALA A 317 -13.88 6.41 -13.38
C ALA A 317 -14.22 7.22 -14.63
N VAL A 318 -13.26 7.43 -15.54
CA VAL A 318 -13.45 8.24 -16.77
C VAL A 318 -13.90 7.43 -17.97
N CYS A 319 -13.88 6.09 -17.89
CA CYS A 319 -14.30 5.24 -19.00
C CYS A 319 -15.81 5.41 -19.25
N PRO A 320 -16.26 5.83 -20.46
CA PRO A 320 -17.68 6.03 -20.74
C PRO A 320 -18.43 4.71 -20.96
N VAL A 321 -17.70 3.61 -21.16
CA VAL A 321 -18.26 2.30 -21.41
C VAL A 321 -18.26 1.49 -20.12
N ASP A 322 -19.44 0.95 -19.76
CA ASP A 322 -19.61 0.13 -18.58
C ASP A 322 -18.79 -1.15 -18.66
N ASP A 323 -18.03 -1.40 -17.56
CA ASP A 323 -17.18 -2.57 -17.36
C ASP A 323 -16.07 -2.78 -18.42
N CYS A 324 -15.84 -1.80 -19.30
CA CYS A 324 -14.72 -1.83 -20.23
C CYS A 324 -13.37 -1.74 -19.49
N VAL A 325 -13.28 -0.90 -18.47
CA VAL A 325 -12.14 -0.83 -17.57
C VAL A 325 -12.62 -1.10 -16.15
N THR A 326 -12.13 -2.16 -15.54
CA THR A 326 -12.56 -2.57 -14.19
C THR A 326 -11.36 -2.69 -13.27
N MET A 327 -11.39 -1.99 -12.14
CA MET A 327 -10.35 -2.12 -11.10
C MET A 327 -10.58 -3.41 -10.30
N VAL A 328 -9.57 -4.26 -10.24
CA VAL A 328 -9.62 -5.55 -9.53
C VAL A 328 -8.46 -5.65 -8.53
N ASN A 329 -8.52 -6.62 -7.62
CA ASN A 329 -7.52 -6.79 -6.59
C ASN A 329 -6.15 -7.13 -7.19
N GLU A 330 -5.11 -6.37 -6.86
CA GLU A 330 -3.73 -6.61 -7.29
C GLU A 330 -3.18 -7.96 -6.82
N ALA A 331 -3.66 -8.50 -5.69
CA ALA A 331 -3.28 -9.81 -5.19
C ALA A 331 -3.63 -10.97 -6.15
N ALA A 332 -4.58 -10.74 -7.07
CA ALA A 332 -4.95 -11.72 -8.09
C ALA A 332 -3.93 -11.87 -9.23
N PHE A 333 -2.83 -11.10 -9.20
CA PHE A 333 -1.83 -11.10 -10.27
C PHE A 333 -0.47 -11.54 -9.74
N THR A 334 0.18 -12.41 -10.50
CA THR A 334 1.55 -12.89 -10.24
C THR A 334 2.55 -12.30 -11.23
N ASP A 335 2.09 -11.66 -12.31
CA ASP A 335 2.92 -11.08 -13.35
C ASP A 335 2.40 -9.72 -13.85
N ASN A 336 3.17 -9.07 -14.71
CA ASN A 336 2.86 -7.79 -15.34
C ASN A 336 2.73 -7.90 -16.86
N LYS A 337 2.26 -9.04 -17.38
CA LYS A 337 2.11 -9.25 -18.81
C LYS A 337 1.19 -8.23 -19.47
N SER A 338 1.48 -7.92 -20.72
CA SER A 338 0.64 -7.09 -21.56
C SER A 338 -0.74 -7.74 -21.75
N GLN A 339 -1.79 -7.02 -21.40
CA GLN A 339 -3.16 -7.48 -21.58
C GLN A 339 -3.53 -7.53 -23.06
N TRP A 340 -3.02 -6.57 -23.83
CA TRP A 340 -3.25 -6.52 -25.27
C TRP A 340 -2.59 -7.69 -26.01
N GLU A 341 -1.37 -8.06 -25.66
CA GLU A 341 -0.70 -9.24 -26.24
C GLU A 341 -1.45 -10.52 -25.91
N MET A 342 -1.92 -10.68 -24.68
CA MET A 342 -2.76 -11.81 -24.28
C MET A 342 -4.05 -11.87 -25.13
N TYR A 343 -4.74 -10.73 -25.27
CA TYR A 343 -5.95 -10.62 -26.08
C TYR A 343 -5.71 -10.96 -27.56
N LYS A 344 -4.59 -10.52 -28.14
CA LYS A 344 -4.25 -10.81 -29.54
C LYS A 344 -3.84 -12.27 -29.75
N THR A 345 -3.25 -12.90 -28.74
CA THR A 345 -2.82 -14.29 -28.82
C THR A 345 -4.01 -15.25 -28.77
N ASP A 346 -4.92 -15.06 -27.82
CA ASP A 346 -6.14 -15.87 -27.68
C ASP A 346 -7.26 -15.06 -27.00
N LYS A 347 -8.19 -14.58 -27.81
CA LYS A 347 -9.33 -13.79 -27.34
C LYS A 347 -10.24 -14.55 -26.37
N THR A 348 -10.43 -15.84 -26.59
CA THR A 348 -11.32 -16.66 -25.76
C THR A 348 -10.72 -16.89 -24.38
N ALA A 349 -9.44 -17.25 -24.33
CA ALA A 349 -8.70 -17.38 -23.08
C ALA A 349 -8.62 -16.05 -22.33
N TYR A 350 -8.42 -14.95 -23.06
CA TYR A 350 -8.40 -13.61 -22.47
C TYR A 350 -9.75 -13.22 -21.85
N ALA A 351 -10.84 -13.47 -22.55
CA ALA A 351 -12.20 -13.20 -22.00
C ALA A 351 -12.48 -14.00 -20.72
N ALA A 352 -12.06 -15.26 -20.67
CA ALA A 352 -12.16 -16.07 -19.47
C ALA A 352 -11.29 -15.51 -18.32
N TRP A 353 -10.07 -15.08 -18.62
CA TRP A 353 -9.16 -14.44 -17.68
C TRP A 353 -9.74 -13.11 -17.15
N VAL A 354 -10.29 -12.25 -18.00
CA VAL A 354 -10.98 -11.01 -17.59
C VAL A 354 -12.09 -11.30 -16.59
N LYS A 355 -12.94 -12.29 -16.90
CA LYS A 355 -14.04 -12.70 -16.02
C LYS A 355 -13.53 -13.21 -14.67
N GLU A 356 -12.48 -14.02 -14.66
CA GLU A 356 -11.83 -14.49 -13.43
C GLU A 356 -11.33 -13.32 -12.60
N LYS A 357 -10.61 -12.37 -13.22
CA LYS A 357 -10.05 -11.21 -12.49
C LYS A 357 -11.14 -10.28 -11.97
N ILE A 358 -12.21 -10.04 -12.72
CA ILE A 358 -13.34 -9.23 -12.26
C ILE A 358 -14.00 -9.86 -11.02
N ALA A 359 -14.04 -11.18 -10.90
CA ALA A 359 -14.56 -11.84 -9.71
C ALA A 359 -13.77 -11.52 -8.43
N THR A 360 -12.53 -11.08 -8.55
CA THR A 360 -11.69 -10.63 -7.42
C THR A 360 -11.88 -9.16 -7.07
N ARG A 361 -12.79 -8.46 -7.72
CA ARG A 361 -13.09 -7.06 -7.44
C ARG A 361 -13.45 -6.88 -5.98
N PRO A 362 -12.73 -6.03 -5.21
CA PRO A 362 -13.06 -5.81 -3.82
C PRO A 362 -14.43 -5.13 -3.71
N GLU A 363 -15.23 -5.55 -2.74
CA GLU A 363 -16.41 -4.77 -2.37
C GLU A 363 -15.96 -3.35 -2.01
N ARG A 364 -16.47 -2.37 -2.72
CA ARG A 364 -16.19 -0.97 -2.44
C ARG A 364 -16.90 -0.62 -1.12
N SER A 365 -16.16 -0.70 -0.03
CA SER A 365 -16.65 -0.38 1.31
C SER A 365 -17.09 1.09 1.47
N HIS A 366 -16.75 1.92 0.51
CA HIS A 366 -17.02 3.35 0.51
C HIS A 366 -17.81 3.66 -0.73
N GLY A 367 -19.11 3.79 -0.67
CA GLY A 367 -20.09 4.15 -1.69
C GLY A 367 -19.70 5.11 -2.81
N PHE A 368 -18.41 5.24 -3.08
CA PHE A 368 -17.85 6.01 -4.17
C PHE A 368 -18.03 5.25 -5.47
N ARG A 369 -19.14 5.47 -6.06
CA ARG A 369 -19.37 5.19 -7.47
C ARG A 369 -19.01 6.45 -8.23
N TYR A 370 -17.72 6.74 -8.42
CA TYR A 370 -17.26 7.85 -9.27
C TYR A 370 -18.03 7.92 -10.57
N ARG A 371 -18.26 6.76 -11.16
CA ARG A 371 -18.94 6.60 -12.40
C ARG A 371 -20.39 7.08 -12.36
N GLY A 372 -21.18 6.65 -11.38
CA GLY A 372 -22.57 7.09 -11.23
C GLY A 372 -22.66 8.58 -10.94
N GLN A 373 -21.74 9.13 -10.13
CA GLN A 373 -21.69 10.56 -9.82
C GLN A 373 -21.20 11.38 -11.00
N TYR A 374 -20.17 10.91 -11.71
CA TYR A 374 -19.68 11.60 -12.91
C TYR A 374 -20.72 11.60 -14.03
N GLN A 375 -21.36 10.47 -14.29
CA GLN A 375 -22.46 10.39 -15.25
C GLN A 375 -23.64 11.28 -14.87
N GLN A 376 -23.99 11.34 -13.58
CA GLN A 376 -25.01 12.27 -13.08
C GLN A 376 -24.57 13.73 -13.19
N GLN A 377 -23.32 14.04 -12.94
CA GLN A 377 -22.77 15.39 -13.11
C GLN A 377 -22.72 15.79 -14.60
N VAL A 378 -22.26 14.91 -15.48
CA VAL A 378 -22.24 15.16 -16.93
C VAL A 378 -23.65 15.29 -17.48
N ALA A 379 -24.59 14.45 -17.03
CA ALA A 379 -26.02 14.60 -17.41
C ALA A 379 -26.60 15.91 -16.88
N LYS A 380 -26.22 16.34 -15.67
CA LYS A 380 -26.63 17.66 -15.13
C LYS A 380 -25.99 18.83 -15.84
N MET A 381 -24.73 18.72 -16.30
CA MET A 381 -24.03 19.75 -17.06
C MET A 381 -24.57 19.90 -18.50
N GLY A 382 -25.09 18.81 -19.09
CA GLY A 382 -25.74 18.82 -20.40
C GLY A 382 -27.22 19.22 -20.37
N ALA A 383 -27.84 19.28 -19.21
CA ALA A 383 -29.23 19.75 -19.09
C ALA A 383 -29.25 21.29 -18.97
N PRO A 384 -30.12 22.00 -19.70
CA PRO A 384 -30.25 23.45 -19.54
C PRO A 384 -30.60 23.75 -18.08
N ALA A 385 -29.80 24.61 -17.44
CA ALA A 385 -29.96 24.99 -16.04
C ALA A 385 -31.41 25.48 -15.82
N LYS A 386 -32.16 24.81 -14.97
CA LYS A 386 -33.44 25.28 -14.47
C LYS A 386 -33.19 26.58 -13.71
N LYS A 387 -33.74 27.69 -14.17
CA LYS A 387 -33.66 28.97 -13.46
C LYS A 387 -34.17 28.77 -12.04
N GLY A 388 -33.28 28.89 -11.05
CA GLY A 388 -33.63 28.86 -9.61
C GLY A 388 -33.11 27.70 -8.80
N GLU A 389 -32.50 26.67 -9.39
CA GLU A 389 -31.79 25.64 -8.61
C GLU A 389 -30.36 26.12 -8.34
N GLN A 390 -30.11 26.55 -7.10
CA GLN A 390 -28.75 26.60 -6.59
C GLN A 390 -28.23 25.15 -6.64
N VAL A 391 -27.10 24.94 -7.31
CA VAL A 391 -26.35 23.69 -7.21
C VAL A 391 -25.90 23.62 -5.75
N GLY A 392 -26.71 22.94 -4.93
CA GLY A 392 -26.38 22.72 -3.54
C GLY A 392 -25.04 22.01 -3.47
N ALA A 393 -24.15 22.54 -2.66
CA ALA A 393 -22.98 21.83 -2.21
C ALA A 393 -23.42 20.46 -1.73
N ASP A 394 -22.66 19.45 -2.10
CA ASP A 394 -22.85 18.05 -1.74
C ASP A 394 -23.18 17.97 -0.22
N PRO A 395 -24.30 17.35 0.20
CA PRO A 395 -24.62 17.14 1.61
C PRO A 395 -23.74 16.11 2.31
N GLY A 396 -22.75 15.56 1.64
CA GLY A 396 -21.69 14.73 2.22
C GLY A 396 -20.63 15.59 2.88
N GLY A 397 -20.90 16.01 4.12
CA GLY A 397 -20.11 16.92 4.91
C GLY A 397 -18.59 16.78 4.75
N HIS A 398 -18.00 17.77 4.13
CA HIS A 398 -16.68 18.21 4.51
C HIS A 398 -16.83 18.84 5.91
N GLU A 399 -16.62 18.05 6.96
CA GLU A 399 -16.15 18.65 8.20
C GLU A 399 -14.79 19.27 7.87
N GLU A 400 -14.79 20.58 7.72
CA GLU A 400 -13.57 21.37 7.71
C GLU A 400 -12.78 20.99 8.96
N MET A 401 -11.65 20.33 8.75
CA MET A 401 -10.63 20.25 9.80
C MET A 401 -10.17 21.68 10.03
N GLY A 402 -10.76 22.30 11.04
CA GLY A 402 -10.34 23.57 11.56
C GLY A 402 -8.86 23.51 11.91
N VAL A 403 -8.05 24.12 11.08
CA VAL A 403 -6.69 24.50 11.45
C VAL A 403 -6.88 25.61 12.48
N GLY A 404 -6.85 25.24 13.75
CA GLY A 404 -6.74 26.19 14.84
C GLY A 404 -5.42 26.93 14.73
N ALA A 405 -5.44 28.10 14.11
CA ALA A 405 -4.42 29.10 14.28
C ALA A 405 -4.59 29.68 15.69
N GLU A 406 -3.93 29.12 16.68
CA GLU A 406 -3.71 29.82 17.94
C GLU A 406 -2.68 30.92 17.71
N GLY A 407 -3.18 32.14 17.53
CA GLY A 407 -2.40 33.36 17.69
C GLY A 407 -1.97 33.49 19.15
N GLY A 408 -0.68 33.37 19.39
CA GLY A 408 -0.05 33.82 20.63
C GLY A 408 0.34 35.26 20.47
N GLU A 409 -0.36 36.17 21.10
CA GLU A 409 0.12 37.51 21.49
C GLU A 409 0.82 37.39 22.83
N GLU A 410 1.97 38.12 22.90
CA GLU A 410 2.89 38.43 23.98
C GLU A 410 4.06 37.48 24.21
#